data_26212b32ae8ebbdcfc42e286761a0427
#
_entry.id   26212b32ae8ebbdcfc42e286761a0427
#
_cell.length_a   1.000
_cell.length_b   1.000
_cell.length_c   1.000
_cell.angle_alpha   90.00
_cell.angle_beta   90.00
_cell.angle_gamma   90.00
#
_symmetry.space_group_name_H-M   'P 1'
#
loop_
_entity.id
_entity.type
_entity.pdbx_description
1 polymer ?
#
loop_
_entity_poly.entity_id
_entity_poly.type
_entity_poly.pdbx_seq_one_letter_code
_entity_poly.pdbx_strand_id
1 'polypeptide(L)'
;CLLSRGLGDVYKRQVVVIMVKGKYNRLFQTCSLIVVILLFALIIGKLFYVAVSPTVDGVNLKKFALSRTTATKTITANRGTIYDNMGEVLAQDVRSYTVIAYLSSSRTTDPDKPYHVVDKEKTAELLSPLINMTKESILALLNRDAYQVELGPGGRGITELVKQEIEALDLPGIDFIKSSKRDYPYGDFASYIIGYAKKNDNDEIEGEMGIEGKYNSSLKGTNGKITYQKDAYGYRIANTPTYEEKAESGVDIYLTLDSNIQMYLENAMATVEKDGAEWASITVADAKTGA
;
A
#
# COMPACT_ATOMS: atom_id res chain seq x y z
N CYS A 1 61.89 74.20 -37.58
CA CYS A 1 61.38 73.15 -38.50
C CYS A 1 61.81 71.71 -38.14
N LEU A 2 61.89 71.36 -36.81
CA LEU A 2 62.24 69.99 -36.35
C LEU A 2 61.20 69.35 -35.49
N LEU A 3 60.00 69.94 -35.26
CA LEU A 3 58.91 69.39 -34.42
C LEU A 3 57.79 68.75 -35.23
N SER A 4 57.80 68.81 -36.58
CA SER A 4 56.69 68.24 -37.38
C SER A 4 56.91 66.77 -37.87
N ARG A 5 58.12 66.22 -37.77
CA ARG A 5 58.42 64.85 -38.21
C ARG A 5 58.14 63.80 -37.16
N GLY A 6 58.10 64.13 -35.90
CA GLY A 6 57.83 63.16 -34.83
C GLY A 6 56.34 62.80 -34.62
N LEU A 7 55.43 63.73 -34.89
CA LEU A 7 54.02 63.55 -34.68
C LEU A 7 53.34 62.59 -35.73
N GLY A 8 53.87 62.64 -36.97
CA GLY A 8 53.35 61.79 -38.03
C GLY A 8 53.63 60.29 -37.83
N ASP A 9 54.81 59.96 -37.29
CA ASP A 9 55.18 58.55 -37.02
C ASP A 9 54.49 57.94 -35.80
N VAL A 10 54.21 58.77 -34.78
CA VAL A 10 53.46 58.36 -33.60
C VAL A 10 52.00 58.06 -33.97
N TYR A 11 51.43 58.93 -34.85
CA TYR A 11 50.05 58.72 -35.31
C TYR A 11 49.93 57.50 -36.21
N LYS A 12 50.88 57.22 -37.14
CA LYS A 12 50.91 56.05 -37.97
C LYS A 12 51.06 54.78 -37.12
N ARG A 13 51.92 54.78 -36.09
CA ARG A 13 52.06 53.60 -35.18
C ARG A 13 50.83 53.39 -34.36
N GLN A 14 50.13 54.41 -33.87
CA GLN A 14 48.87 54.27 -33.14
C GLN A 14 47.74 53.71 -34.02
N VAL A 15 47.60 54.18 -35.26
CA VAL A 15 46.59 53.67 -36.20
C VAL A 15 46.84 52.20 -36.57
N VAL A 16 48.10 51.80 -36.77
CA VAL A 16 48.47 50.41 -37.05
C VAL A 16 48.20 49.53 -35.83
N VAL A 17 48.53 49.97 -34.61
CA VAL A 17 48.26 49.25 -33.38
C VAL A 17 46.74 49.07 -33.14
N ILE A 18 45.96 50.14 -33.42
CA ILE A 18 44.47 50.07 -33.28
C ILE A 18 43.87 49.14 -34.35
N MET A 19 44.34 49.15 -35.60
CA MET A 19 43.89 48.26 -36.66
C MET A 19 44.25 46.79 -36.35
N VAL A 20 45.46 46.51 -35.85
CA VAL A 20 45.86 45.17 -35.45
C VAL A 20 45.05 44.64 -34.25
N LYS A 21 44.87 45.48 -33.23
CA LYS A 21 44.02 45.18 -32.09
C LYS A 21 42.54 44.90 -32.48
N GLY A 22 41.99 45.68 -33.41
CA GLY A 22 40.62 45.47 -33.92
C GLY A 22 40.48 44.18 -34.71
N LYS A 23 41.50 43.78 -35.44
CA LYS A 23 41.50 42.52 -36.21
C LYS A 23 41.58 41.27 -35.29
N TYR A 24 42.43 41.32 -34.25
CA TYR A 24 42.52 40.26 -33.23
C TYR A 24 41.25 40.17 -32.39
N ASN A 25 40.65 41.28 -31.99
CA ASN A 25 39.41 41.28 -31.25
C ASN A 25 38.25 40.67 -32.08
N ARG A 26 38.15 40.96 -33.36
CA ARG A 26 37.13 40.35 -34.25
C ARG A 26 37.37 38.86 -34.44
N LEU A 27 38.60 38.41 -34.62
CA LEU A 27 38.93 36.99 -34.71
C LEU A 27 38.61 36.27 -33.40
N PHE A 28 38.95 36.82 -32.27
CA PHE A 28 38.60 36.25 -30.96
C PHE A 28 37.09 36.18 -30.75
N GLN A 29 36.34 37.23 -31.10
CA GLN A 29 34.89 37.25 -31.04
C GLN A 29 34.24 36.17 -31.94
N THR A 30 34.72 36.02 -33.16
CA THR A 30 34.22 35.00 -34.08
C THR A 30 34.57 33.59 -33.61
N CYS A 31 35.79 33.35 -33.12
CA CYS A 31 36.15 32.05 -32.53
C CYS A 31 35.32 31.72 -31.28
N SER A 32 35.11 32.68 -30.40
CA SER A 32 34.25 32.55 -29.22
C SER A 32 32.81 32.21 -29.62
N LEU A 33 32.24 32.87 -30.60
CA LEU A 33 30.90 32.60 -31.12
C LEU A 33 30.80 31.17 -31.70
N ILE A 34 31.82 30.76 -32.48
CA ILE A 34 31.86 29.39 -33.04
C ILE A 34 31.89 28.34 -31.92
N VAL A 35 32.70 28.54 -30.86
CA VAL A 35 32.76 27.61 -29.72
C VAL A 35 31.42 27.52 -29.01
N VAL A 36 30.74 28.66 -28.81
CA VAL A 36 29.40 28.67 -28.20
C VAL A 36 28.39 27.92 -29.08
N ILE A 37 28.39 28.14 -30.38
CA ILE A 37 27.51 27.44 -31.33
C ILE A 37 27.78 25.92 -31.30
N LEU A 38 29.05 25.50 -31.28
CA LEU A 38 29.43 24.11 -31.19
C LEU A 38 28.95 23.44 -29.89
N LEU A 39 29.08 24.17 -28.76
CA LEU A 39 28.55 23.69 -27.49
C LEU A 39 27.03 23.52 -27.52
N PHE A 40 26.30 24.48 -28.05
CA PHE A 40 24.86 24.36 -28.25
C PHE A 40 24.50 23.21 -29.18
N ALA A 41 25.21 23.02 -30.28
CA ALA A 41 24.99 21.90 -31.20
C ALA A 41 25.23 20.55 -30.54
N LEU A 42 26.24 20.40 -29.66
CA LEU A 42 26.47 19.22 -28.87
C LEU A 42 25.35 18.95 -27.88
N ILE A 43 24.86 19.99 -27.18
CA ILE A 43 23.73 19.86 -26.24
C ILE A 43 22.47 19.43 -26.99
N ILE A 44 22.15 20.11 -28.10
CA ILE A 44 20.98 19.75 -28.93
C ILE A 44 21.12 18.33 -29.48
N GLY A 45 22.29 17.94 -29.96
CA GLY A 45 22.55 16.58 -30.43
C GLY A 45 22.37 15.52 -29.35
N LYS A 46 22.84 15.80 -28.13
CA LYS A 46 22.64 14.92 -26.98
C LYS A 46 21.18 14.83 -26.56
N LEU A 47 20.47 15.95 -26.54
CA LEU A 47 19.02 15.97 -26.25
C LEU A 47 18.23 15.18 -27.30
N PHE A 48 18.55 15.34 -28.58
CA PHE A 48 17.94 14.60 -29.66
C PHE A 48 18.24 13.09 -29.55
N TYR A 49 19.49 12.72 -29.23
CA TYR A 49 19.87 11.33 -28.98
C TYR A 49 19.03 10.74 -27.83
N VAL A 50 18.91 11.42 -26.69
CA VAL A 50 18.10 10.95 -25.56
C VAL A 50 16.62 10.87 -25.91
N ALA A 51 16.09 11.81 -26.71
CA ALA A 51 14.68 11.84 -27.10
C ALA A 51 14.31 10.67 -28.06
N VAL A 52 15.25 10.25 -28.92
CA VAL A 52 14.99 9.18 -29.91
C VAL A 52 15.43 7.81 -29.40
N SER A 53 16.43 7.74 -28.51
CA SER A 53 16.95 6.47 -28.01
C SER A 53 15.98 5.81 -27.04
N PRO A 54 15.60 4.54 -27.26
CA PRO A 54 14.73 3.80 -26.33
C PRO A 54 15.41 3.49 -25.00
N THR A 55 16.77 3.50 -24.98
CA THR A 55 17.59 3.23 -23.80
C THR A 55 18.73 4.24 -23.72
N VAL A 56 18.98 4.78 -22.53
CA VAL A 56 20.11 5.65 -22.22
C VAL A 56 20.79 5.09 -20.98
N ASP A 57 22.11 4.91 -21.05
CA ASP A 57 22.93 4.34 -19.95
C ASP A 57 22.37 3.01 -19.40
N GLY A 58 21.86 2.13 -20.30
CA GLY A 58 21.28 0.85 -19.93
C GLY A 58 19.86 0.91 -19.39
N VAL A 59 19.30 2.10 -19.17
CA VAL A 59 17.94 2.29 -18.65
C VAL A 59 16.95 2.49 -19.79
N ASN A 60 15.91 1.67 -19.84
CA ASN A 60 14.80 1.87 -20.77
C ASN A 60 13.93 3.03 -20.31
N LEU A 61 14.02 4.17 -21.00
CA LEU A 61 13.35 5.42 -20.63
C LEU A 61 11.83 5.27 -20.56
N LYS A 62 11.24 4.48 -21.44
CA LYS A 62 9.78 4.24 -21.46
C LYS A 62 9.35 3.44 -20.23
N LYS A 63 10.07 2.38 -19.87
CA LYS A 63 9.80 1.61 -18.63
C LYS A 63 10.00 2.47 -17.39
N PHE A 64 11.06 3.29 -17.37
CA PHE A 64 11.33 4.20 -16.28
C PHE A 64 10.24 5.26 -16.10
N ALA A 65 9.78 5.88 -17.20
CA ALA A 65 8.67 6.83 -17.16
C ALA A 65 7.38 6.15 -16.66
N LEU A 66 7.05 4.97 -17.20
CA LEU A 66 5.88 4.20 -16.77
C LEU A 66 5.93 3.84 -15.29
N SER A 67 7.08 3.40 -14.77
CA SER A 67 7.21 3.06 -13.34
C SER A 67 7.00 4.25 -12.40
N ARG A 68 7.25 5.47 -12.86
CA ARG A 68 7.00 6.69 -12.09
C ARG A 68 5.59 7.23 -12.23
N THR A 69 4.96 7.02 -13.37
CA THR A 69 3.62 7.54 -13.68
C THR A 69 2.51 6.54 -13.46
N THR A 70 2.83 5.27 -13.18
CA THR A 70 1.83 4.24 -12.87
C THR A 70 1.96 3.74 -11.45
N ALA A 71 0.83 3.33 -10.88
CA ALA A 71 0.78 2.57 -9.64
C ALA A 71 0.01 1.28 -9.89
N THR A 72 0.46 0.20 -9.27
CA THR A 72 -0.26 -1.08 -9.26
C THR A 72 -0.74 -1.32 -7.85
N LYS A 73 -2.05 -1.59 -7.71
CA LYS A 73 -2.68 -1.98 -6.46
C LYS A 73 -3.19 -3.40 -6.60
N THR A 74 -2.90 -4.24 -5.61
CA THR A 74 -3.44 -5.60 -5.54
C THR A 74 -4.92 -5.53 -5.16
N ILE A 75 -5.73 -6.33 -5.86
CA ILE A 75 -7.13 -6.60 -5.52
C ILE A 75 -7.12 -7.97 -4.85
N THR A 76 -7.32 -8.00 -3.54
CA THR A 76 -7.30 -9.26 -2.78
C THR A 76 -8.47 -10.14 -3.19
N ALA A 77 -8.19 -11.42 -3.48
CA ALA A 77 -9.21 -12.42 -3.71
C ALA A 77 -9.95 -12.75 -2.40
N ASN A 78 -11.22 -13.07 -2.49
CA ASN A 78 -11.96 -13.62 -1.35
C ASN A 78 -11.54 -15.07 -1.17
N ARG A 79 -11.26 -15.46 0.07
CA ARG A 79 -10.97 -16.85 0.43
C ARG A 79 -12.26 -17.66 0.39
N GLY A 80 -12.20 -18.89 -0.14
CA GLY A 80 -13.33 -19.80 -0.21
C GLY A 80 -13.93 -20.08 1.17
N THR A 81 -15.23 -20.35 1.21
CA THR A 81 -15.97 -20.66 2.43
C THR A 81 -15.87 -22.15 2.74
N ILE A 82 -15.85 -22.51 4.02
CA ILE A 82 -15.88 -23.88 4.48
C ILE A 82 -17.28 -24.13 5.04
N TYR A 83 -17.95 -25.15 4.51
CA TYR A 83 -19.28 -25.57 4.89
C TYR A 83 -19.25 -26.96 5.52
N ASP A 84 -20.24 -27.24 6.35
CA ASP A 84 -20.54 -28.59 6.81
C ASP A 84 -21.31 -29.42 5.73
N ASN A 85 -21.77 -30.61 6.09
CA ASN A 85 -22.54 -31.49 5.20
C ASN A 85 -23.96 -30.98 4.88
N MET A 86 -24.49 -30.05 5.69
CA MET A 86 -25.81 -29.44 5.53
C MET A 86 -25.75 -28.06 4.84
N GLY A 87 -24.57 -27.55 4.60
CA GLY A 87 -24.34 -26.22 4.01
C GLY A 87 -24.27 -25.10 5.04
N GLU A 88 -24.12 -25.42 6.33
CA GLU A 88 -23.85 -24.43 7.37
C GLU A 88 -22.42 -23.91 7.26
N VAL A 89 -22.25 -22.59 7.47
CA VAL A 89 -20.96 -21.93 7.34
C VAL A 89 -20.10 -22.18 8.58
N LEU A 90 -18.98 -22.86 8.39
CA LEU A 90 -17.99 -23.11 9.45
C LEU A 90 -16.85 -22.09 9.47
N ALA A 91 -16.45 -21.59 8.30
CA ALA A 91 -15.45 -20.53 8.17
C ALA A 91 -15.71 -19.71 6.91
N GLN A 92 -15.69 -18.39 7.02
CA GLN A 92 -15.90 -17.47 5.90
C GLN A 92 -15.06 -16.20 6.03
N ASP A 93 -14.85 -15.51 4.92
CA ASP A 93 -14.27 -14.17 4.95
C ASP A 93 -15.36 -13.13 5.19
N VAL A 94 -15.13 -12.26 6.18
CA VAL A 94 -15.99 -11.12 6.46
C VAL A 94 -15.25 -9.82 6.23
N ARG A 95 -15.98 -8.80 5.80
CA ARG A 95 -15.41 -7.44 5.65
C ARG A 95 -15.00 -6.93 7.02
N SER A 96 -13.82 -6.35 7.05
CA SER A 96 -13.29 -5.72 8.25
C SER A 96 -12.57 -4.41 7.88
N TYR A 97 -12.23 -3.64 8.88
CA TYR A 97 -11.55 -2.37 8.70
C TYR A 97 -10.41 -2.25 9.70
N THR A 98 -9.38 -1.53 9.29
CA THR A 98 -8.29 -1.13 10.18
C THR A 98 -8.38 0.36 10.40
N VAL A 99 -8.45 0.78 11.65
CA VAL A 99 -8.48 2.20 12.03
C VAL A 99 -7.08 2.78 11.86
N ILE A 100 -7.00 3.88 11.12
CA ILE A 100 -5.78 4.66 10.96
C ILE A 100 -5.98 6.07 11.48
N ALA A 101 -4.91 6.64 11.99
CA ALA A 101 -4.86 8.02 12.42
C ALA A 101 -3.79 8.78 11.63
N TYR A 102 -4.16 9.88 11.02
CA TYR A 102 -3.24 10.80 10.37
C TYR A 102 -2.70 11.79 11.39
N LEU A 103 -1.38 11.84 11.56
CA LEU A 103 -0.73 12.65 12.58
C LEU A 103 -0.12 13.94 12.01
N SER A 104 0.23 13.94 10.72
CA SER A 104 0.88 15.07 10.10
C SER A 104 -0.09 16.20 9.76
N SER A 105 0.16 17.40 10.29
CA SER A 105 -0.58 18.62 9.95
C SER A 105 -0.45 19.03 8.47
N SER A 106 0.55 18.51 7.75
CA SER A 106 0.73 18.78 6.32
C SER A 106 -0.43 18.27 5.45
N ARG A 107 -1.27 17.37 5.99
CA ARG A 107 -2.48 16.87 5.33
C ARG A 107 -3.63 17.89 5.33
N THR A 108 -3.62 18.83 6.28
CA THR A 108 -4.66 19.84 6.43
C THR A 108 -4.36 21.05 5.56
N THR A 109 -5.21 21.31 4.58
CA THR A 109 -5.13 22.50 3.71
C THR A 109 -6.04 23.62 4.21
N ASP A 110 -7.13 23.27 4.90
CA ASP A 110 -8.12 24.19 5.46
C ASP A 110 -8.09 24.08 6.99
N PRO A 111 -7.72 25.15 7.72
CA PRO A 111 -7.68 25.14 9.18
C PRO A 111 -9.03 24.85 9.85
N ASP A 112 -10.13 25.20 9.19
CA ASP A 112 -11.50 24.98 9.71
C ASP A 112 -11.95 23.53 9.54
N LYS A 113 -11.23 22.74 8.72
CA LYS A 113 -11.48 21.31 8.49
C LYS A 113 -10.18 20.51 8.59
N PRO A 114 -9.71 20.23 9.79
CA PRO A 114 -8.48 19.48 9.97
C PRO A 114 -8.62 18.02 9.51
N TYR A 115 -7.68 17.57 8.67
CA TYR A 115 -7.58 16.19 8.19
C TYR A 115 -6.50 15.39 8.94
N HIS A 116 -6.10 15.86 10.12
CA HIS A 116 -5.16 15.17 11.03
C HIS A 116 -5.72 15.20 12.47
N VAL A 117 -5.23 14.34 13.33
CA VAL A 117 -5.64 14.29 14.74
C VAL A 117 -5.15 15.55 15.46
N VAL A 118 -6.10 16.39 15.88
CA VAL A 118 -5.84 17.65 16.58
C VAL A 118 -5.76 17.41 18.09
N ASP A 119 -6.78 16.78 18.66
CA ASP A 119 -6.88 16.47 20.09
C ASP A 119 -6.63 14.97 20.33
N LYS A 120 -5.38 14.63 20.64
CA LYS A 120 -4.95 13.25 20.85
C LYS A 120 -5.57 12.61 22.07
N GLU A 121 -5.76 13.39 23.15
CA GLU A 121 -6.31 12.87 24.40
C GLU A 121 -7.78 12.52 24.27
N LYS A 122 -8.56 13.43 23.71
CA LYS A 122 -9.98 13.22 23.44
C LYS A 122 -10.18 12.07 22.45
N THR A 123 -9.38 12.01 21.38
CA THR A 123 -9.43 10.93 20.40
C THR A 123 -9.15 9.57 21.07
N ALA A 124 -8.12 9.48 21.90
CA ALA A 124 -7.78 8.24 22.60
C ALA A 124 -8.86 7.81 23.59
N GLU A 125 -9.47 8.76 24.30
CA GLU A 125 -10.53 8.49 25.27
C GLU A 125 -11.79 7.93 24.60
N LEU A 126 -12.20 8.53 23.48
CA LEU A 126 -13.40 8.12 22.75
C LEU A 126 -13.20 6.79 21.99
N LEU A 127 -12.02 6.53 21.47
CA LEU A 127 -11.73 5.29 20.74
C LEU A 127 -11.47 4.09 21.66
N SER A 128 -10.95 4.31 22.86
CA SER A 128 -10.58 3.25 23.80
C SER A 128 -11.66 2.18 24.00
N PRO A 129 -12.93 2.51 24.30
CA PRO A 129 -13.97 1.50 24.49
C PRO A 129 -14.38 0.80 23.20
N LEU A 130 -14.27 1.46 22.04
CA LEU A 130 -14.75 0.95 20.76
C LEU A 130 -13.77 -0.05 20.12
N ILE A 131 -12.47 0.16 20.31
CA ILE A 131 -11.44 -0.70 19.73
C ILE A 131 -10.77 -1.62 20.76
N ASN A 132 -11.31 -1.70 21.96
CA ASN A 132 -10.81 -2.53 23.06
C ASN A 132 -9.30 -2.36 23.32
N MET A 133 -8.86 -1.09 23.37
CA MET A 133 -7.48 -0.69 23.70
C MET A 133 -7.48 0.29 24.86
N THR A 134 -6.41 0.28 25.66
CA THR A 134 -6.29 1.29 26.72
C THR A 134 -5.98 2.67 26.14
N LYS A 135 -6.47 3.73 26.81
CA LYS A 135 -6.23 5.12 26.42
C LYS A 135 -4.73 5.41 26.26
N GLU A 136 -3.90 4.88 27.16
CA GLU A 136 -2.45 5.05 27.18
C GLU A 136 -1.80 4.42 25.95
N SER A 137 -2.27 3.23 25.55
CA SER A 137 -1.77 2.55 24.35
C SER A 137 -2.09 3.33 23.08
N ILE A 138 -3.30 3.87 22.97
CA ILE A 138 -3.70 4.70 21.82
C ILE A 138 -2.89 6.00 21.81
N LEU A 139 -2.74 6.67 22.96
CA LEU A 139 -1.92 7.88 23.08
C LEU A 139 -0.46 7.65 22.69
N ALA A 140 0.12 6.51 23.06
CA ALA A 140 1.48 6.16 22.66
C ALA A 140 1.61 6.04 21.13
N LEU A 141 0.59 5.53 20.45
CA LEU A 141 0.54 5.47 18.98
C LEU A 141 0.35 6.86 18.37
N LEU A 142 -0.56 7.67 18.89
CA LEU A 142 -0.85 9.02 18.40
C LEU A 142 0.31 10.01 18.63
N ASN A 143 1.23 9.71 19.55
CA ASN A 143 2.43 10.53 19.81
C ASN A 143 3.67 10.13 18.99
N ARG A 144 3.56 9.15 18.10
CA ARG A 144 4.65 8.79 17.20
C ARG A 144 4.93 9.89 16.19
N ASP A 145 6.19 10.06 15.84
CA ASP A 145 6.60 10.92 14.73
C ASP A 145 6.44 10.15 13.42
N ALA A 146 5.22 10.21 12.86
CA ALA A 146 4.85 9.54 11.63
C ALA A 146 3.78 10.33 10.88
N TYR A 147 3.68 10.15 9.58
CA TYR A 147 2.60 10.74 8.78
C TYR A 147 1.24 10.16 9.16
N GLN A 148 1.18 8.83 9.31
CA GLN A 148 0.00 8.09 9.76
C GLN A 148 0.42 6.90 10.63
N VAL A 149 -0.49 6.44 11.47
CA VAL A 149 -0.33 5.23 12.28
C VAL A 149 -1.58 4.37 12.21
N GLU A 150 -1.41 3.04 12.29
CA GLU A 150 -2.51 2.12 12.53
C GLU A 150 -2.75 1.99 14.04
N LEU A 151 -3.99 2.02 14.46
CA LEU A 151 -4.39 1.83 15.85
C LEU A 151 -4.53 0.32 16.14
N GLY A 152 -3.41 -0.41 16.08
CA GLY A 152 -3.38 -1.84 16.37
C GLY A 152 -2.92 -2.15 17.80
N PRO A 153 -3.24 -3.35 18.35
CA PRO A 153 -3.95 -4.45 17.67
C PRO A 153 -5.47 -4.30 17.63
N GLY A 154 -6.11 -3.61 18.58
CA GLY A 154 -7.57 -3.55 18.73
C GLY A 154 -8.31 -2.82 17.60
N GLY A 155 -7.69 -1.84 16.96
CA GLY A 155 -8.25 -1.15 15.81
C GLY A 155 -8.09 -1.90 14.46
N ARG A 156 -7.49 -3.11 14.46
CA ARG A 156 -7.42 -3.97 13.28
C ARG A 156 -8.57 -4.96 13.26
N GLY A 157 -9.15 -5.16 12.09
CA GLY A 157 -10.21 -6.15 11.91
C GLY A 157 -11.54 -5.79 12.57
N ILE A 158 -11.82 -4.51 12.79
CA ILE A 158 -13.10 -4.04 13.35
C ILE A 158 -14.23 -4.29 12.35
N THR A 159 -15.43 -4.47 12.89
CA THR A 159 -16.64 -4.68 12.09
C THR A 159 -17.16 -3.39 11.48
N GLU A 160 -18.08 -3.49 10.51
CA GLU A 160 -18.77 -2.34 9.93
C GLU A 160 -19.54 -1.52 10.98
N LEU A 161 -20.12 -2.20 12.00
CA LEU A 161 -20.84 -1.52 13.09
C LEU A 161 -19.91 -0.63 13.90
N VAL A 162 -18.79 -1.17 14.37
CA VAL A 162 -17.80 -0.40 15.14
C VAL A 162 -17.22 0.76 14.29
N LYS A 163 -17.01 0.52 12.98
CA LYS A 163 -16.60 1.57 12.06
C LYS A 163 -17.62 2.72 12.03
N GLN A 164 -18.93 2.41 11.90
CA GLN A 164 -19.99 3.42 11.89
C GLN A 164 -20.08 4.17 13.21
N GLU A 165 -19.90 3.49 14.34
CA GLU A 165 -19.83 4.13 15.67
C GLU A 165 -18.67 5.12 15.76
N ILE A 166 -17.50 4.76 15.24
CA ILE A 166 -16.33 5.66 15.20
C ILE A 166 -16.57 6.83 14.23
N GLU A 167 -17.15 6.58 13.05
CA GLU A 167 -17.51 7.63 12.08
C GLU A 167 -18.51 8.65 12.68
N ALA A 168 -19.46 8.18 13.49
CA ALA A 168 -20.43 9.05 14.17
C ALA A 168 -19.80 10.00 15.21
N LEU A 169 -18.58 9.71 15.68
CA LEU A 169 -17.85 10.61 16.58
C LEU A 169 -17.22 11.81 15.86
N ASP A 170 -17.20 11.80 14.53
CA ASP A 170 -16.62 12.87 13.68
C ASP A 170 -15.22 13.33 14.14
N LEU A 171 -14.34 12.35 14.41
CA LEU A 171 -12.99 12.60 14.90
C LEU A 171 -12.07 13.00 13.75
N PRO A 172 -11.50 14.22 13.76
CA PRO A 172 -10.62 14.67 12.69
C PRO A 172 -9.36 13.79 12.61
N GLY A 173 -8.99 13.40 11.39
CA GLY A 173 -7.78 12.62 11.13
C GLY A 173 -7.91 11.13 11.38
N ILE A 174 -9.08 10.62 11.76
CA ILE A 174 -9.36 9.17 11.82
C ILE A 174 -9.93 8.74 10.47
N ASP A 175 -9.45 7.60 9.96
CA ASP A 175 -9.88 7.03 8.69
C ASP A 175 -9.77 5.50 8.75
N PHE A 176 -10.24 4.81 7.71
CA PHE A 176 -10.36 3.35 7.71
C PHE A 176 -9.76 2.74 6.45
N ILE A 177 -8.89 1.76 6.63
CA ILE A 177 -8.43 0.90 5.54
C ILE A 177 -9.35 -0.31 5.48
N LYS A 178 -9.95 -0.53 4.31
CA LYS A 178 -10.75 -1.74 4.06
C LYS A 178 -9.85 -2.96 4.08
N SER A 179 -10.29 -3.98 4.78
CA SER A 179 -9.60 -5.23 4.98
C SER A 179 -10.60 -6.40 5.01
N SER A 180 -10.12 -7.61 5.13
CA SER A 180 -10.93 -8.79 5.41
C SER A 180 -10.37 -9.52 6.62
N LYS A 181 -11.19 -10.28 7.30
CA LYS A 181 -10.74 -11.24 8.32
C LYS A 181 -11.46 -12.57 8.12
N ARG A 182 -10.81 -13.65 8.49
CA ARG A 182 -11.43 -14.94 8.58
C ARG A 182 -12.32 -14.97 9.82
N ASP A 183 -13.56 -15.39 9.64
CA ASP A 183 -14.56 -15.49 10.67
C ASP A 183 -14.99 -16.94 10.83
N TYR A 184 -15.12 -17.36 12.08
CA TYR A 184 -15.56 -18.70 12.48
C TYR A 184 -16.81 -18.51 13.34
N PRO A 185 -18.03 -18.64 12.74
CA PRO A 185 -19.28 -18.32 13.44
C PRO A 185 -19.50 -19.13 14.72
N TYR A 186 -18.94 -20.34 14.77
CA TYR A 186 -19.05 -21.23 15.94
C TYR A 186 -17.83 -21.16 16.88
N GLY A 187 -16.97 -20.15 16.74
CA GLY A 187 -15.79 -19.96 17.58
C GLY A 187 -14.75 -21.06 17.45
N ASP A 188 -14.46 -21.74 18.56
CA ASP A 188 -13.47 -22.82 18.66
C ASP A 188 -14.00 -24.22 18.30
N PHE A 189 -15.24 -24.29 17.81
CA PHE A 189 -15.88 -25.50 17.32
C PHE A 189 -15.03 -26.24 16.30
N ALA A 190 -14.82 -27.53 16.48
CA ALA A 190 -14.03 -28.41 15.62
C ALA A 190 -12.65 -27.82 15.23
N SER A 191 -12.05 -27.04 16.12
CA SER A 191 -10.86 -26.20 15.86
C SER A 191 -9.67 -26.96 15.29
N TYR A 192 -9.45 -28.22 15.70
CA TYR A 192 -8.38 -29.06 15.16
C TYR A 192 -8.68 -29.57 13.74
N ILE A 193 -9.95 -29.72 13.37
CA ILE A 193 -10.38 -30.20 12.06
C ILE A 193 -10.41 -29.02 11.09
N ILE A 194 -11.13 -27.96 11.40
CA ILE A 194 -11.26 -26.77 10.57
C ILE A 194 -9.89 -26.05 10.50
N GLY A 195 -9.22 -25.96 11.64
CA GLY A 195 -7.99 -25.20 11.79
C GLY A 195 -8.25 -23.71 11.88
N TYR A 196 -7.23 -22.94 11.58
CA TYR A 196 -7.32 -21.50 11.53
C TYR A 196 -6.48 -20.90 10.41
N ALA A 197 -6.86 -19.71 9.99
CA ALA A 197 -6.12 -18.88 9.06
C ALA A 197 -5.83 -17.51 9.70
N LYS A 198 -4.66 -16.97 9.44
CA LYS A 198 -4.24 -15.66 9.91
C LYS A 198 -3.68 -14.84 8.76
N LYS A 199 -3.56 -13.53 8.97
CA LYS A 199 -2.91 -12.65 8.01
C LYS A 199 -1.39 -12.76 8.10
N ASN A 200 -0.76 -12.84 6.93
CA ASN A 200 0.68 -12.73 6.79
C ASN A 200 1.13 -11.26 6.71
N ASP A 201 2.44 -11.03 6.56
CA ASP A 201 3.03 -9.69 6.47
C ASP A 201 2.57 -8.89 5.22
N ASN A 202 2.00 -9.57 4.22
CA ASN A 202 1.43 -8.96 3.03
C ASN A 202 -0.07 -8.67 3.14
N ASP A 203 -0.65 -8.81 4.34
CA ASP A 203 -2.11 -8.66 4.62
C ASP A 203 -2.99 -9.70 3.90
N GLU A 204 -2.42 -10.84 3.47
CA GLU A 204 -3.12 -11.96 2.89
C GLU A 204 -3.48 -12.99 3.96
N ILE A 205 -4.68 -13.57 3.87
CA ILE A 205 -5.13 -14.62 4.79
C ILE A 205 -4.54 -15.96 4.36
N GLU A 206 -3.72 -16.56 5.23
CA GLU A 206 -3.10 -17.87 5.03
C GLU A 206 -3.56 -18.88 6.08
N GLY A 207 -3.88 -20.09 5.62
CA GLY A 207 -4.25 -21.20 6.49
C GLY A 207 -3.02 -21.82 7.14
N GLU A 208 -3.06 -22.01 8.45
CA GLU A 208 -1.93 -22.51 9.25
C GLU A 208 -2.07 -24.00 9.59
N MET A 209 -3.28 -24.45 9.93
CA MET A 209 -3.51 -25.85 10.29
C MET A 209 -4.91 -26.33 9.87
N GLY A 210 -5.18 -27.62 10.05
CA GLY A 210 -6.45 -28.24 9.73
C GLY A 210 -6.79 -28.19 8.24
N ILE A 211 -8.08 -28.10 7.93
CA ILE A 211 -8.60 -27.91 6.56
C ILE A 211 -8.10 -26.61 5.97
N GLU A 212 -8.08 -25.52 6.76
CA GLU A 212 -7.55 -24.22 6.36
C GLU A 212 -6.11 -24.32 5.85
N GLY A 213 -5.23 -25.02 6.55
CA GLY A 213 -3.83 -25.21 6.14
C GLY A 213 -3.70 -26.20 4.98
N LYS A 214 -4.35 -27.36 5.06
CA LYS A 214 -4.25 -28.43 4.05
C LYS A 214 -4.72 -27.98 2.67
N TYR A 215 -5.81 -27.23 2.60
CA TYR A 215 -6.41 -26.75 1.36
C TYR A 215 -6.15 -25.25 1.11
N ASN A 216 -5.13 -24.70 1.74
CA ASN A 216 -4.82 -23.28 1.63
C ASN A 216 -4.70 -22.80 0.18
N SER A 217 -4.05 -23.56 -0.71
CA SER A 217 -3.89 -23.23 -2.12
C SER A 217 -5.21 -23.13 -2.90
N SER A 218 -6.20 -23.94 -2.54
CA SER A 218 -7.52 -23.92 -3.17
C SER A 218 -8.41 -22.81 -2.58
N LEU A 219 -8.33 -22.64 -1.26
CA LEU A 219 -9.13 -21.66 -0.53
C LEU A 219 -8.71 -20.21 -0.82
N LYS A 220 -7.41 -19.91 -0.97
CA LYS A 220 -6.94 -18.53 -1.01
C LYS A 220 -7.27 -17.78 -2.31
N GLY A 221 -7.60 -18.47 -3.39
CA GLY A 221 -7.87 -17.87 -4.70
C GLY A 221 -6.64 -17.23 -5.34
N THR A 222 -6.86 -16.37 -6.33
CA THR A 222 -5.81 -15.64 -7.05
C THR A 222 -6.07 -14.15 -7.00
N ASN A 223 -5.15 -13.40 -6.44
CA ASN A 223 -5.26 -11.95 -6.36
C ASN A 223 -5.26 -11.30 -7.74
N GLY A 224 -6.12 -10.33 -7.93
CA GLY A 224 -6.13 -9.44 -9.08
C GLY A 224 -5.17 -8.27 -8.91
N LYS A 225 -5.05 -7.48 -9.97
CA LYS A 225 -4.22 -6.26 -9.99
C LYS A 225 -4.94 -5.15 -10.73
N ILE A 226 -4.89 -3.96 -10.20
CA ILE A 226 -5.32 -2.75 -10.89
C ILE A 226 -4.13 -1.83 -11.08
N THR A 227 -3.81 -1.52 -12.34
CA THR A 227 -2.74 -0.59 -12.71
C THR A 227 -3.37 0.67 -13.27
N TYR A 228 -3.03 1.82 -12.72
CA TYR A 228 -3.56 3.12 -13.09
C TYR A 228 -2.45 4.17 -13.16
N GLN A 229 -2.72 5.27 -13.86
CA GLN A 229 -1.81 6.41 -13.88
C GLN A 229 -2.00 7.25 -12.62
N LYS A 230 -0.88 7.68 -12.06
CA LYS A 230 -0.82 8.56 -10.89
C LYS A 230 -0.06 9.84 -11.22
N ASP A 231 -0.41 10.90 -10.50
CA ASP A 231 0.32 12.17 -10.52
C ASP A 231 1.60 12.12 -9.65
N ALA A 232 2.30 13.24 -9.56
CA ALA A 232 3.52 13.36 -8.75
C ALA A 232 3.27 13.17 -7.25
N TYR A 233 2.04 13.35 -6.79
CA TYR A 233 1.61 13.16 -5.39
C TYR A 233 1.08 11.76 -5.11
N GLY A 234 0.98 10.91 -6.15
CA GLY A 234 0.50 9.53 -6.03
C GLY A 234 -1.00 9.35 -6.22
N TYR A 235 -1.75 10.40 -6.50
CA TYR A 235 -3.20 10.32 -6.74
C TYR A 235 -3.50 9.79 -8.14
N ARG A 236 -4.57 8.99 -8.24
CA ARG A 236 -5.04 8.48 -9.52
C ARG A 236 -5.52 9.62 -10.41
N ILE A 237 -5.00 9.67 -11.64
CA ILE A 237 -5.45 10.64 -12.64
C ILE A 237 -6.77 10.14 -13.24
N ALA A 238 -7.83 10.97 -13.13
CA ALA A 238 -9.13 10.64 -13.69
C ALA A 238 -9.07 10.51 -15.23
N ASN A 239 -9.93 9.68 -15.80
CA ASN A 239 -10.08 9.44 -17.25
C ASN A 239 -8.81 8.92 -17.94
N THR A 240 -7.85 8.33 -17.20
CA THR A 240 -6.71 7.65 -17.79
C THR A 240 -6.97 6.15 -17.93
N PRO A 241 -6.36 5.47 -18.93
CA PRO A 241 -6.50 4.04 -19.09
C PRO A 241 -6.11 3.30 -17.81
N THR A 242 -6.96 2.37 -17.40
CA THR A 242 -6.75 1.49 -16.26
C THR A 242 -6.70 0.07 -16.79
N TYR A 243 -5.68 -0.67 -16.41
CA TYR A 243 -5.60 -2.10 -16.69
C TYR A 243 -5.98 -2.86 -15.41
N GLU A 244 -6.95 -3.74 -15.51
CA GLU A 244 -7.47 -4.53 -14.39
C GLU A 244 -7.39 -6.03 -14.71
N GLU A 245 -6.66 -6.75 -13.90
CA GLU A 245 -6.74 -8.20 -13.78
C GLU A 245 -7.69 -8.50 -12.62
N LYS A 246 -8.80 -9.13 -12.90
CA LYS A 246 -9.80 -9.46 -11.87
C LYS A 246 -9.24 -10.48 -10.88
N ALA A 247 -9.58 -10.29 -9.61
CA ALA A 247 -9.32 -11.32 -8.62
C ALA A 247 -10.25 -12.52 -8.84
N GLU A 248 -9.73 -13.72 -8.67
CA GLU A 248 -10.49 -14.97 -8.70
C GLU A 248 -10.63 -15.49 -7.27
N SER A 249 -11.85 -15.59 -6.77
CA SER A 249 -12.13 -16.12 -5.43
C SER A 249 -11.66 -17.55 -5.30
N GLY A 250 -11.31 -17.94 -4.08
CA GLY A 250 -10.99 -19.31 -3.75
C GLY A 250 -12.19 -20.24 -3.90
N VAL A 251 -11.91 -21.52 -3.92
CA VAL A 251 -12.91 -22.59 -4.05
C VAL A 251 -13.51 -22.86 -2.69
N ASP A 252 -14.83 -22.95 -2.63
CA ASP A 252 -15.56 -23.37 -1.42
C ASP A 252 -15.37 -24.86 -1.15
N ILE A 253 -15.31 -25.23 0.12
CA ILE A 253 -15.11 -26.61 0.57
C ILE A 253 -16.31 -27.06 1.39
N TYR A 254 -16.89 -28.19 1.03
CA TYR A 254 -17.93 -28.86 1.79
C TYR A 254 -17.33 -30.07 2.52
N LEU A 255 -17.46 -30.05 3.83
CA LEU A 255 -17.03 -31.17 4.67
C LEU A 255 -18.11 -32.22 4.79
N THR A 256 -17.72 -33.44 5.12
CA THR A 256 -18.65 -34.48 5.53
C THR A 256 -19.04 -34.38 7.01
N LEU A 257 -18.48 -33.43 7.72
CA LEU A 257 -18.76 -33.12 9.11
C LEU A 257 -20.22 -32.68 9.27
N ASP A 258 -20.95 -33.26 10.19
CA ASP A 258 -22.25 -32.80 10.66
C ASP A 258 -22.04 -31.94 11.90
N SER A 259 -22.33 -30.64 11.78
CA SER A 259 -22.11 -29.67 12.86
C SER A 259 -22.97 -29.95 14.08
N ASN A 260 -24.19 -30.52 13.92
CA ASN A 260 -25.04 -30.85 15.04
C ASN A 260 -24.46 -32.03 15.84
N ILE A 261 -24.04 -33.10 15.14
CA ILE A 261 -23.42 -34.25 15.79
C ILE A 261 -22.15 -33.83 16.52
N GLN A 262 -21.29 -33.05 15.84
CA GLN A 262 -20.04 -32.55 16.43
C GLN A 262 -20.31 -31.70 17.68
N MET A 263 -21.29 -30.80 17.66
CA MET A 263 -21.67 -29.98 18.81
C MET A 263 -22.15 -30.83 20.01
N TYR A 264 -22.91 -31.90 19.76
CA TYR A 264 -23.29 -32.84 20.83
C TYR A 264 -22.09 -33.56 21.44
N LEU A 265 -21.10 -33.93 20.61
CA LEU A 265 -19.86 -34.56 21.07
C LEU A 265 -19.01 -33.59 21.92
N GLU A 266 -18.87 -32.35 21.50
CA GLU A 266 -18.12 -31.32 22.25
C GLU A 266 -18.78 -31.00 23.60
N ASN A 267 -20.11 -30.91 23.62
CA ASN A 267 -20.85 -30.74 24.89
C ASN A 267 -20.67 -31.94 25.83
N ALA A 268 -20.65 -33.18 25.28
CA ALA A 268 -20.37 -34.36 26.08
C ALA A 268 -18.93 -34.37 26.62
N MET A 269 -17.94 -33.95 25.78
CA MET A 269 -16.55 -33.83 26.20
C MET A 269 -16.37 -32.81 27.30
N ALA A 270 -17.02 -31.65 27.22
CA ALA A 270 -16.97 -30.61 28.26
C ALA A 270 -17.47 -31.14 29.63
N THR A 271 -18.36 -32.10 29.64
CA THR A 271 -18.81 -32.78 30.88
C THR A 271 -17.73 -33.69 31.45
N VAL A 272 -17.08 -34.47 30.58
CA VAL A 272 -15.97 -35.37 30.97
C VAL A 272 -14.76 -34.60 31.49
N GLU A 273 -14.45 -33.41 30.90
CA GLU A 273 -13.41 -32.53 31.38
C GLU A 273 -13.68 -32.04 32.79
N LYS A 274 -14.93 -31.64 33.11
CA LYS A 274 -15.33 -31.22 34.46
C LYS A 274 -15.15 -32.30 35.51
N ASP A 275 -15.26 -33.58 35.10
CA ASP A 275 -15.05 -34.74 35.98
C ASP A 275 -13.55 -35.06 36.18
N GLY A 276 -12.64 -34.26 35.64
CA GLY A 276 -11.20 -34.34 35.86
C GLY A 276 -10.46 -35.35 35.01
N ALA A 277 -11.02 -35.74 33.87
CA ALA A 277 -10.33 -36.61 32.92
C ALA A 277 -9.15 -35.84 32.24
N GLU A 278 -7.99 -36.50 32.11
CA GLU A 278 -6.83 -35.91 31.43
C GLU A 278 -7.02 -35.85 29.91
N TRP A 279 -7.72 -36.82 29.35
CA TRP A 279 -8.08 -36.90 27.93
C TRP A 279 -9.30 -37.78 27.72
N ALA A 280 -10.03 -37.54 26.66
CA ALA A 280 -11.11 -38.38 26.22
C ALA A 280 -11.24 -38.36 24.68
N SER A 281 -11.81 -39.41 24.10
CA SER A 281 -12.09 -39.51 22.67
C SER A 281 -13.47 -40.09 22.46
N ILE A 282 -14.25 -39.43 21.61
CA ILE A 282 -15.59 -39.92 21.23
C ILE A 282 -15.60 -40.12 19.72
N THR A 283 -16.06 -41.26 19.27
CA THR A 283 -16.24 -41.61 17.86
C THR A 283 -17.68 -41.97 17.61
N VAL A 284 -18.30 -41.36 16.62
CA VAL A 284 -19.63 -41.66 16.14
C VAL A 284 -19.53 -42.19 14.72
N ALA A 285 -20.18 -43.27 14.42
CA ALA A 285 -20.25 -43.87 13.08
C ALA A 285 -21.65 -44.26 12.74
N ASP A 286 -22.05 -44.12 11.49
CA ASP A 286 -23.30 -44.67 10.98
C ASP A 286 -23.22 -46.22 10.99
N ALA A 287 -24.15 -46.85 11.70
CA ALA A 287 -24.17 -48.28 11.85
C ALA A 287 -24.38 -49.08 10.53
N LYS A 288 -24.90 -48.42 9.49
CA LYS A 288 -25.13 -49.06 8.18
C LYS A 288 -23.98 -48.90 7.22
N THR A 289 -23.33 -47.75 7.22
CA THR A 289 -22.29 -47.39 6.25
C THR A 289 -20.87 -47.46 6.84
N GLY A 290 -20.75 -47.38 8.14
CA GLY A 290 -19.47 -47.24 8.84
C GLY A 290 -18.82 -45.84 8.70
N ALA A 291 -19.52 -44.89 8.12
CA ALA A 291 -19.07 -43.51 7.92
C ALA A 291 -19.26 -42.68 9.19
#